data_a8c72ad4f35d0deb7bc93c509d4af64c
#
_entry.id   a8c72ad4f35d0deb7bc93c509d4af64c
#
_cell.length_a   1.000
_cell.length_b   1.000
_cell.length_c   1.000
_cell.angle_alpha   90.00
_cell.angle_beta   90.00
_cell.angle_gamma   90.00
#
_symmetry.space_group_name_H-M   'P 1'
#
loop_
_entity.id
_entity.type
_entity.pdbx_description
1 polymer ?
#
loop_
_entity_poly.entity_id
_entity_poly.type
_entity_poly.pdbx_seq_one_letter_code
_entity_poly.pdbx_strand_id
1 'polypeptide(L)'
;MCRLFTTIILAAALLMGSCREISDIVDNGKKGPVVVAYVSGGQGKPLPDFGKVTHIDYAFGRIDSTFSGLSIENPPRFKEIADLKNEYNKTAQRKVFMQLSIGGWGSGRFSEMVTDTAYRHAFVAACKKVVEDYGIDGIDLDWEYPTSGVAGISSAPTDIDNFTLWVKELREALGQDKLLTIATISTARFIDFKAVDPYIDFYNIMSYDMAVAPYHHAPLKRFETELLRDSLIGNLRMGFGFLGYPSDSTVAQQYGQMYQTPVILNADYFRQFASKLTGCENPVERRIAGQCTTEEAVMMHIAAGLDPAKLVLGMPFYGKSGGGVNYPFQKEFWETGEPGEGYQEVWDEIAWVPYIADAEGNLLYGFENEQSIRAKCRFAKEHHLLGAMYWEYCIDAGRSEAFRGKLINAVAEEILF
;
A
#
# COMPACT_ATOMS: atom_id res chain seq x y z
N MET A 1 -3.84 -29.28 -61.89
CA MET A 1 -3.40 -29.61 -60.52
C MET A 1 -2.14 -28.86 -60.11
N CYS A 2 -2.06 -27.53 -60.35
CA CYS A 2 -0.86 -26.77 -60.02
C CYS A 2 -1.13 -25.32 -59.54
N ARG A 3 -2.24 -25.07 -58.87
CA ARG A 3 -2.59 -23.76 -58.31
C ARG A 3 -3.06 -23.77 -56.85
N LEU A 4 -3.00 -24.92 -56.14
CA LEU A 4 -3.42 -25.06 -54.72
C LEU A 4 -2.27 -25.16 -53.72
N PHE A 5 -1.00 -25.23 -54.19
CA PHE A 5 0.14 -25.35 -53.27
C PHE A 5 0.84 -24.01 -52.94
N THR A 6 0.56 -22.94 -53.66
CA THR A 6 1.20 -21.65 -53.45
C THR A 6 0.53 -20.75 -52.38
N THR A 7 -0.72 -21.06 -52.03
CA THR A 7 -1.49 -20.24 -51.04
C THR A 7 -1.30 -20.69 -49.60
N ILE A 8 -0.84 -21.91 -49.38
CA ILE A 8 -0.63 -22.45 -48.01
C ILE A 8 0.74 -22.00 -47.45
N ILE A 9 1.72 -21.74 -48.31
CA ILE A 9 3.07 -21.30 -47.84
C ILE A 9 3.09 -19.82 -47.45
N LEU A 10 2.21 -18.99 -48.05
CA LEU A 10 2.13 -17.56 -47.66
C LEU A 10 1.36 -17.33 -46.34
N ALA A 11 0.45 -18.22 -45.98
CA ALA A 11 -0.30 -18.12 -44.70
C ALA A 11 0.57 -18.58 -43.49
N ALA A 12 1.48 -19.52 -43.70
CA ALA A 12 2.42 -19.97 -42.67
C ALA A 12 3.54 -18.96 -42.36
N ALA A 13 3.94 -18.15 -43.36
CA ALA A 13 4.95 -17.11 -43.18
C ALA A 13 4.41 -15.85 -42.46
N LEU A 14 3.09 -15.59 -42.53
CA LEU A 14 2.43 -14.49 -41.82
C LEU A 14 2.11 -14.83 -40.34
N LEU A 15 2.00 -16.12 -40.00
CA LEU A 15 1.81 -16.56 -38.60
C LEU A 15 3.12 -16.72 -37.83
N MET A 16 4.27 -16.76 -38.49
CA MET A 16 5.57 -16.81 -37.82
C MET A 16 6.20 -15.42 -37.64
N GLY A 17 5.64 -14.38 -38.26
CA GLY A 17 6.08 -12.98 -38.09
C GLY A 17 5.48 -12.30 -36.85
N SER A 18 4.35 -12.82 -36.29
CA SER A 18 3.70 -12.19 -35.12
C SER A 18 4.14 -12.73 -33.76
N CYS A 19 5.02 -13.74 -33.73
CA CYS A 19 5.56 -14.30 -32.47
C CYS A 19 6.93 -13.72 -32.09
N ARG A 20 7.47 -12.75 -32.83
CA ARG A 20 8.80 -12.16 -32.56
C ARG A 20 8.82 -10.77 -31.96
N GLU A 21 7.66 -10.12 -31.77
CA GLU A 21 7.59 -8.77 -31.17
C GLU A 21 7.12 -8.71 -29.70
N ILE A 22 6.99 -9.86 -29.01
CA ILE A 22 6.58 -9.88 -27.60
C ILE A 22 7.77 -10.05 -26.64
N SER A 23 9.00 -10.25 -27.12
CA SER A 23 10.14 -10.61 -26.27
C SER A 23 11.06 -9.48 -25.81
N ASP A 24 10.80 -8.21 -26.19
CA ASP A 24 11.69 -7.09 -25.85
C ASP A 24 11.02 -5.95 -25.07
N ILE A 25 9.90 -6.19 -24.37
CA ILE A 25 9.47 -5.25 -23.34
C ILE A 25 10.35 -5.55 -22.13
N VAL A 26 11.38 -4.74 -21.95
CA VAL A 26 12.20 -4.75 -20.74
C VAL A 26 11.26 -4.58 -19.54
N ASP A 27 11.14 -5.61 -18.70
CA ASP A 27 10.44 -5.49 -17.43
C ASP A 27 11.18 -4.48 -16.57
N ASN A 28 10.56 -3.33 -16.34
CA ASN A 28 11.09 -2.23 -15.53
C ASN A 28 10.37 -2.09 -14.17
N GLY A 29 9.63 -3.12 -13.75
CA GLY A 29 8.94 -3.16 -12.47
C GLY A 29 7.65 -2.32 -12.39
N LYS A 30 7.21 -1.72 -13.49
CA LYS A 30 6.05 -0.80 -13.51
C LYS A 30 4.73 -1.48 -13.86
N LYS A 31 4.76 -2.77 -14.14
CA LYS A 31 3.60 -3.56 -14.54
C LYS A 31 3.48 -4.79 -13.66
N GLY A 32 2.25 -5.12 -13.29
CA GLY A 32 1.94 -6.17 -12.34
C GLY A 32 1.76 -7.56 -12.92
N PRO A 33 1.47 -8.52 -12.06
CA PRO A 33 1.20 -8.33 -10.63
C PRO A 33 2.45 -8.05 -9.79
N VAL A 34 2.34 -7.15 -8.81
CA VAL A 34 3.45 -6.81 -7.91
C VAL A 34 3.20 -7.27 -6.47
N VAL A 35 4.27 -7.67 -5.80
CA VAL A 35 4.33 -7.88 -4.35
C VAL A 35 5.42 -6.98 -3.80
N VAL A 36 5.02 -5.94 -3.08
CA VAL A 36 5.92 -4.95 -2.48
C VAL A 36 6.14 -5.30 -1.01
N ALA A 37 7.39 -5.56 -0.64
CA ALA A 37 7.79 -5.82 0.73
C ALA A 37 8.52 -4.60 1.30
N TYR A 38 7.96 -3.95 2.31
CA TYR A 38 8.75 -3.03 3.12
C TYR A 38 9.70 -3.83 4.02
N VAL A 39 10.98 -3.50 3.97
CA VAL A 39 12.04 -4.22 4.69
C VAL A 39 12.82 -3.25 5.57
N SER A 40 12.65 -3.38 6.88
CA SER A 40 13.29 -2.47 7.84
C SER A 40 14.81 -2.68 8.00
N GLY A 41 15.52 -1.57 8.28
CA GLY A 41 16.96 -1.53 8.47
C GLY A 41 17.49 -2.13 9.77
N GLY A 42 16.65 -2.62 10.69
CA GLY A 42 17.04 -3.12 12.00
C GLY A 42 18.15 -4.18 11.97
N GLN A 43 19.05 -4.17 12.98
CA GLN A 43 20.12 -5.17 13.10
C GLN A 43 19.56 -6.58 13.34
N GLY A 44 20.19 -7.59 12.72
CA GLY A 44 19.83 -9.01 12.93
C GLY A 44 18.48 -9.42 12.32
N LYS A 45 17.85 -8.54 11.58
CA LYS A 45 16.59 -8.83 10.88
C LYS A 45 16.79 -9.81 9.72
N PRO A 46 15.82 -10.70 9.41
CA PRO A 46 15.90 -11.62 8.29
C PRO A 46 16.12 -10.90 6.95
N LEU A 47 16.85 -11.54 6.05
CA LEU A 47 16.98 -11.11 4.65
C LEU A 47 15.71 -11.47 3.86
N PRO A 48 15.30 -10.67 2.86
CA PRO A 48 14.15 -10.99 2.03
C PRO A 48 14.37 -12.22 1.15
N ASP A 49 13.33 -13.04 1.02
CA ASP A 49 13.27 -14.14 0.05
C ASP A 49 12.82 -13.54 -1.32
N PHE A 50 13.76 -13.38 -2.22
CA PHE A 50 13.52 -12.80 -3.55
C PHE A 50 12.56 -13.63 -4.42
N GLY A 51 12.35 -14.90 -4.11
CA GLY A 51 11.37 -15.75 -4.79
C GLY A 51 9.91 -15.38 -4.48
N LYS A 52 9.67 -14.62 -3.40
CA LYS A 52 8.34 -14.32 -2.88
C LYS A 52 7.94 -12.84 -3.01
N VAL A 53 8.81 -12.01 -3.57
CA VAL A 53 8.58 -10.58 -3.75
C VAL A 53 8.92 -10.17 -5.19
N THR A 54 8.36 -9.04 -5.63
CA THR A 54 8.78 -8.38 -6.88
C THR A 54 9.44 -7.05 -6.59
N HIS A 55 9.08 -6.40 -5.48
CA HIS A 55 9.63 -5.13 -5.06
C HIS A 55 10.04 -5.17 -3.59
N ILE A 56 11.10 -4.46 -3.28
CA ILE A 56 11.58 -4.23 -1.93
C ILE A 56 11.66 -2.73 -1.73
N ASP A 57 10.89 -2.20 -0.79
CA ASP A 57 11.01 -0.84 -0.31
C ASP A 57 11.78 -0.86 1.00
N TYR A 58 13.08 -0.49 0.94
CA TYR A 58 13.92 -0.48 2.12
C TYR A 58 13.60 0.70 3.03
N ALA A 59 13.19 0.41 4.24
CA ALA A 59 12.74 1.36 5.23
C ALA A 59 13.82 1.60 6.30
N PHE A 60 14.43 2.78 6.41
CA PHE A 60 14.13 4.00 5.65
C PHE A 60 15.39 4.80 5.30
N GLY A 61 15.25 5.65 4.27
CA GLY A 61 16.06 6.83 4.09
C GLY A 61 15.44 8.02 4.81
N ARG A 62 16.26 8.96 5.30
CA ARG A 62 15.77 10.14 6.04
C ARG A 62 16.49 11.39 5.61
N ILE A 63 15.79 12.52 5.63
CA ILE A 63 16.38 13.84 5.44
C ILE A 63 17.25 14.15 6.66
N ASP A 64 18.50 14.50 6.45
CA ASP A 64 19.43 14.82 7.53
C ASP A 64 19.22 16.23 8.14
N SER A 65 20.03 16.60 9.11
CA SER A 65 19.92 17.89 9.80
C SER A 65 20.27 19.12 8.94
N THR A 66 20.81 18.90 7.74
CA THR A 66 21.09 19.98 6.78
C THR A 66 19.93 20.29 5.86
N PHE A 67 18.83 19.54 5.95
CA PHE A 67 17.65 19.57 5.05
C PHE A 67 17.95 19.24 3.58
N SER A 68 19.19 18.88 3.27
CA SER A 68 19.64 18.65 1.88
C SER A 68 20.35 17.33 1.68
N GLY A 69 20.75 16.66 2.76
CA GLY A 69 21.43 15.37 2.74
C GLY A 69 20.49 14.22 3.04
N LEU A 70 20.85 13.03 2.55
CA LEU A 70 20.13 11.78 2.73
C LEU A 70 20.93 10.83 3.60
N SER A 71 20.35 10.38 4.70
CA SER A 71 20.87 9.30 5.53
C SER A 71 20.06 8.02 5.33
N ILE A 72 20.74 6.87 5.32
CA ILE A 72 20.11 5.56 5.17
C ILE A 72 20.20 4.82 6.51
N GLU A 73 19.11 4.24 6.97
CA GLU A 73 19.13 3.37 8.15
C GLU A 73 19.93 2.10 7.86
N ASN A 74 20.95 1.80 8.68
CA ASN A 74 21.82 0.64 8.53
C ASN A 74 22.38 0.47 7.09
N PRO A 75 23.26 1.36 6.62
CA PRO A 75 23.79 1.31 5.26
C PRO A 75 24.47 -0.02 4.87
N PRO A 76 25.16 -0.75 5.80
CA PRO A 76 25.69 -2.08 5.47
C PRO A 76 24.62 -3.08 5.06
N ARG A 77 23.48 -3.14 5.77
CA ARG A 77 22.36 -4.01 5.46
C ARG A 77 21.68 -3.59 4.13
N PHE A 78 21.51 -2.30 3.93
CA PHE A 78 20.98 -1.77 2.65
C PHE A 78 21.82 -2.25 1.47
N LYS A 79 23.14 -2.10 1.58
CA LYS A 79 24.09 -2.56 0.56
C LYS A 79 24.03 -4.07 0.36
N GLU A 80 24.01 -4.84 1.44
CA GLU A 80 23.91 -6.31 1.39
C GLU A 80 22.68 -6.75 0.59
N ILE A 81 21.50 -6.19 0.89
CA ILE A 81 20.25 -6.53 0.19
C ILE A 81 20.32 -6.12 -1.28
N ALA A 82 20.87 -4.93 -1.59
CA ALA A 82 21.06 -4.47 -2.96
C ALA A 82 21.99 -5.40 -3.77
N ASP A 83 23.12 -5.79 -3.20
CA ASP A 83 24.07 -6.70 -3.83
C ASP A 83 23.46 -8.09 -4.09
N LEU A 84 22.78 -8.66 -3.08
CA LEU A 84 22.11 -9.95 -3.20
C LEU A 84 20.98 -9.93 -4.24
N LYS A 85 20.17 -8.86 -4.28
CA LYS A 85 19.13 -8.65 -5.29
C LYS A 85 19.75 -8.57 -6.70
N ASN A 86 20.83 -7.83 -6.85
CA ASN A 86 21.51 -7.69 -8.14
C ASN A 86 22.09 -9.04 -8.61
N GLU A 87 22.64 -9.84 -7.69
CA GLU A 87 23.12 -11.18 -8.01
C GLU A 87 21.96 -12.13 -8.40
N TYR A 88 20.89 -12.15 -7.61
CA TYR A 88 19.68 -12.93 -7.91
C TYR A 88 19.14 -12.61 -9.31
N ASN A 89 19.08 -11.32 -9.66
CA ASN A 89 18.56 -10.87 -10.94
C ASN A 89 19.37 -11.30 -12.17
N LYS A 90 20.61 -11.78 -12.02
CA LYS A 90 21.41 -12.26 -13.15
C LYS A 90 20.82 -13.53 -13.79
N THR A 91 20.20 -14.38 -12.97
CA THR A 91 19.68 -15.70 -13.41
C THR A 91 18.18 -15.86 -13.21
N ALA A 92 17.52 -14.95 -12.48
CA ALA A 92 16.12 -15.05 -12.16
C ALA A 92 15.23 -14.87 -13.40
N GLN A 93 14.20 -15.72 -13.53
CA GLN A 93 13.16 -15.57 -14.56
C GLN A 93 12.28 -14.34 -14.28
N ARG A 94 11.98 -14.07 -13.00
CA ARG A 94 11.29 -12.87 -12.54
C ARG A 94 12.28 -11.97 -11.81
N LYS A 95 12.42 -10.74 -12.27
CA LYS A 95 13.27 -9.74 -11.63
C LYS A 95 12.68 -9.24 -10.33
N VAL A 96 13.54 -8.83 -9.41
CA VAL A 96 13.18 -8.12 -8.19
C VAL A 96 13.76 -6.70 -8.28
N PHE A 97 12.94 -5.72 -7.97
CA PHE A 97 13.29 -4.31 -7.95
C PHE A 97 13.46 -3.84 -6.50
N MET A 98 14.37 -2.90 -6.27
CA MET A 98 14.61 -2.36 -4.94
C MET A 98 14.60 -0.85 -4.98
N GLN A 99 13.84 -0.25 -4.09
CA GLN A 99 13.76 1.19 -3.85
C GLN A 99 14.25 1.52 -2.44
N LEU A 100 14.70 2.75 -2.24
CA LEU A 100 14.85 3.32 -0.91
C LEU A 100 13.59 4.12 -0.58
N SER A 101 12.85 3.70 0.44
CA SER A 101 11.71 4.47 0.95
C SER A 101 12.20 5.62 1.82
N ILE A 102 11.80 6.84 1.47
CA ILE A 102 12.19 8.07 2.16
C ILE A 102 11.06 8.50 3.08
N GLY A 103 11.27 8.40 4.40
CA GLY A 103 10.28 8.85 5.35
C GLY A 103 9.97 7.91 6.48
N GLY A 104 8.70 7.51 6.59
CA GLY A 104 8.09 6.75 7.67
C GLY A 104 7.59 7.61 8.82
N TRP A 105 6.74 7.04 9.67
CA TRP A 105 6.11 7.73 10.79
C TRP A 105 7.11 8.47 11.68
N GLY A 106 6.86 9.76 11.92
CA GLY A 106 7.72 10.63 12.73
C GLY A 106 8.98 11.11 12.02
N SER A 107 9.19 10.79 10.76
CA SER A 107 10.29 11.32 9.95
C SER A 107 10.00 12.76 9.54
N GLY A 108 10.66 13.72 10.19
CA GLY A 108 10.50 15.15 9.94
C GLY A 108 11.41 15.71 8.84
N ARG A 109 11.46 17.05 8.77
CA ARG A 109 12.30 17.87 7.87
C ARG A 109 11.83 17.92 6.41
N PHE A 110 10.73 17.29 6.08
CA PHE A 110 10.16 17.36 4.73
C PHE A 110 9.71 18.78 4.38
N SER A 111 8.92 19.41 5.26
CA SER A 111 8.36 20.75 5.01
C SER A 111 9.46 21.77 4.76
N GLU A 112 10.57 21.73 5.52
CA GLU A 112 11.73 22.59 5.34
C GLU A 112 12.47 22.28 4.04
N MET A 113 12.69 21.00 3.75
CA MET A 113 13.41 20.55 2.55
C MET A 113 12.64 20.94 1.27
N VAL A 114 11.32 20.70 1.23
CA VAL A 114 10.56 20.98 -0.01
C VAL A 114 10.30 22.46 -0.24
N THR A 115 10.32 23.29 0.82
CA THR A 115 10.04 24.73 0.72
C THR A 115 11.23 25.50 0.14
N ASP A 116 12.45 25.13 0.49
CA ASP A 116 13.66 25.79 -0.02
C ASP A 116 14.14 25.10 -1.30
N THR A 117 14.24 25.86 -2.38
CA THR A 117 14.66 25.33 -3.71
C THR A 117 16.07 24.74 -3.69
N ALA A 118 17.01 25.35 -2.92
CA ALA A 118 18.38 24.84 -2.87
C ALA A 118 18.45 23.52 -2.08
N TYR A 119 17.70 23.40 -0.97
CA TYR A 119 17.60 22.16 -0.22
C TYR A 119 16.92 21.07 -1.08
N ARG A 120 15.84 21.38 -1.74
CA ARG A 120 15.10 20.43 -2.56
C ARG A 120 15.95 19.89 -3.71
N HIS A 121 16.65 20.77 -4.46
CA HIS A 121 17.55 20.34 -5.55
C HIS A 121 18.74 19.51 -5.03
N ALA A 122 19.31 19.88 -3.89
CA ALA A 122 20.42 19.11 -3.29
C ALA A 122 19.94 17.72 -2.83
N PHE A 123 18.75 17.64 -2.22
CA PHE A 123 18.16 16.37 -1.79
C PHE A 123 17.80 15.48 -2.99
N VAL A 124 17.26 16.02 -4.07
CA VAL A 124 17.02 15.30 -5.33
C VAL A 124 18.32 14.71 -5.88
N ALA A 125 19.39 15.49 -5.88
CA ALA A 125 20.72 15.02 -6.30
C ALA A 125 21.27 13.91 -5.40
N ALA A 126 21.02 13.99 -4.07
CA ALA A 126 21.39 12.94 -3.11
C ALA A 126 20.59 11.64 -3.35
N CYS A 127 19.30 11.71 -3.63
CA CYS A 127 18.46 10.56 -4.00
C CYS A 127 18.97 9.88 -5.28
N LYS A 128 19.24 10.66 -6.33
CA LYS A 128 19.81 10.13 -7.58
C LYS A 128 21.14 9.42 -7.34
N LYS A 129 22.02 10.06 -6.57
CA LYS A 129 23.33 9.49 -6.23
C LYS A 129 23.21 8.14 -5.51
N VAL A 130 22.29 7.99 -4.58
CA VAL A 130 22.05 6.72 -3.87
C VAL A 130 21.57 5.65 -4.85
N VAL A 131 20.66 5.97 -5.75
CA VAL A 131 20.19 5.03 -6.79
C VAL A 131 21.33 4.55 -7.66
N GLU A 132 22.24 5.43 -8.06
CA GLU A 132 23.42 5.11 -8.87
C GLU A 132 24.49 4.33 -8.08
N ASP A 133 24.85 4.79 -6.88
CA ASP A 133 25.93 4.20 -6.07
C ASP A 133 25.63 2.77 -5.62
N TYR A 134 24.37 2.46 -5.30
CA TYR A 134 23.95 1.14 -4.83
C TYR A 134 23.33 0.26 -5.92
N GLY A 135 23.13 0.78 -7.12
CA GLY A 135 22.52 0.04 -8.21
C GLY A 135 21.09 -0.41 -7.89
N ILE A 136 20.35 0.44 -7.17
CA ILE A 136 18.93 0.20 -6.88
C ILE A 136 18.04 0.76 -8.00
N ASP A 137 16.76 0.44 -7.93
CA ASP A 137 15.86 0.63 -9.05
C ASP A 137 15.00 1.89 -8.93
N GLY A 138 15.00 2.55 -7.77
CA GLY A 138 14.20 3.76 -7.59
C GLY A 138 14.11 4.30 -6.17
N ILE A 139 13.13 5.18 -5.98
CA ILE A 139 12.80 5.85 -4.72
C ILE A 139 11.31 5.67 -4.45
N ASP A 140 10.96 5.34 -3.22
CA ASP A 140 9.61 5.41 -2.68
C ASP A 140 9.51 6.59 -1.73
N LEU A 141 8.35 7.28 -1.70
CA LEU A 141 8.12 8.47 -0.88
C LEU A 141 7.07 8.17 0.19
N ASP A 142 7.47 8.27 1.44
CA ASP A 142 6.63 7.97 2.60
C ASP A 142 6.62 9.15 3.59
N TRP A 143 6.12 10.31 3.13
CA TRP A 143 5.92 11.47 3.98
C TRP A 143 4.58 11.42 4.70
N GLU A 144 4.58 11.32 6.02
CA GLU A 144 3.40 11.14 6.85
C GLU A 144 3.12 12.37 7.76
N TYR A 145 2.48 13.46 7.30
CA TYR A 145 1.99 13.73 5.95
C TYR A 145 2.20 15.19 5.56
N PRO A 146 2.23 15.57 4.27
CA PRO A 146 2.22 16.98 3.87
C PRO A 146 1.09 17.75 4.56
N THR A 147 1.33 18.98 4.99
CA THR A 147 0.38 19.85 5.72
C THR A 147 -0.10 19.34 7.08
N SER A 148 0.45 18.24 7.60
CA SER A 148 0.00 17.63 8.85
C SER A 148 1.15 17.44 9.84
N GLY A 149 0.99 17.97 11.05
CA GLY A 149 1.91 17.76 12.16
C GLY A 149 1.57 16.56 13.06
N VAL A 150 0.67 15.65 12.62
CA VAL A 150 0.13 14.55 13.46
C VAL A 150 1.21 13.60 13.99
N ALA A 151 2.26 13.35 13.22
CA ALA A 151 3.39 12.51 13.61
C ALA A 151 4.45 13.24 14.45
N GLY A 152 4.16 14.45 14.94
CA GLY A 152 5.13 15.28 15.67
C GLY A 152 6.19 15.95 14.79
N ILE A 153 5.88 16.11 13.50
CA ILE A 153 6.75 16.70 12.48
C ILE A 153 6.32 18.13 12.14
N SER A 154 7.21 18.89 11.51
CA SER A 154 6.90 20.20 10.93
C SER A 154 5.94 20.07 9.74
N SER A 155 5.11 21.10 9.55
CA SER A 155 4.19 21.17 8.42
C SER A 155 3.91 22.62 8.03
N ALA A 156 3.60 22.86 6.76
CA ALA A 156 3.24 24.17 6.21
C ALA A 156 2.03 24.05 5.26
N PRO A 157 1.22 25.10 5.11
CA PRO A 157 0.09 25.08 4.18
C PRO A 157 0.48 24.83 2.71
N THR A 158 1.73 25.14 2.36
CA THR A 158 2.28 24.97 0.99
C THR A 158 2.89 23.61 0.73
N ASP A 159 2.86 22.67 1.69
CA ASP A 159 3.54 21.37 1.56
C ASP A 159 3.04 20.55 0.39
N ILE A 160 1.73 20.56 0.09
CA ILE A 160 1.16 19.80 -1.03
C ILE A 160 1.70 20.30 -2.37
N ASP A 161 1.74 21.63 -2.57
CA ASP A 161 2.27 22.23 -3.79
C ASP A 161 3.77 21.95 -3.93
N ASN A 162 4.53 22.11 -2.83
CA ASN A 162 5.97 21.87 -2.81
C ASN A 162 6.30 20.37 -2.95
N PHE A 163 5.48 19.47 -2.40
CA PHE A 163 5.59 18.04 -2.62
C PHE A 163 5.43 17.69 -4.11
N THR A 164 4.45 18.30 -4.78
CA THR A 164 4.25 18.13 -6.22
C THR A 164 5.48 18.57 -7.02
N LEU A 165 6.09 19.70 -6.68
CA LEU A 165 7.34 20.15 -7.28
C LEU A 165 8.48 19.15 -7.05
N TRP A 166 8.65 18.66 -5.82
CA TRP A 166 9.67 17.69 -5.49
C TRP A 166 9.51 16.37 -6.25
N VAL A 167 8.28 15.84 -6.35
CA VAL A 167 7.97 14.64 -7.15
C VAL A 167 8.37 14.83 -8.60
N LYS A 168 8.04 15.97 -9.20
CA LYS A 168 8.41 16.31 -10.58
C LYS A 168 9.94 16.34 -10.75
N GLU A 169 10.64 17.05 -9.88
CA GLU A 169 12.11 17.17 -9.94
C GLU A 169 12.81 15.82 -9.73
N LEU A 170 12.29 14.96 -8.85
CA LEU A 170 12.77 13.59 -8.68
C LEU A 170 12.61 12.78 -9.95
N ARG A 171 11.44 12.83 -10.59
CA ARG A 171 11.19 12.12 -11.84
C ARG A 171 12.13 12.61 -12.96
N GLU A 172 12.34 13.91 -13.07
CA GLU A 172 13.29 14.49 -14.04
C GLU A 172 14.72 14.01 -13.76
N ALA A 173 15.16 13.95 -12.52
CA ALA A 173 16.49 13.53 -12.14
C ALA A 173 16.73 12.02 -12.29
N LEU A 174 15.74 11.18 -11.95
CA LEU A 174 15.81 9.73 -12.01
C LEU A 174 15.63 9.20 -13.45
N GLY A 175 14.91 9.94 -14.29
CA GLY A 175 14.52 9.48 -15.62
C GLY A 175 13.34 8.53 -15.60
N GLN A 176 12.92 8.06 -16.78
CA GLN A 176 11.73 7.20 -16.93
C GLN A 176 12.01 5.72 -16.63
N ASP A 177 13.26 5.29 -16.59
CA ASP A 177 13.62 3.89 -16.37
C ASP A 177 13.65 3.50 -14.89
N LYS A 178 13.72 4.49 -13.99
CA LYS A 178 13.72 4.26 -12.55
C LYS A 178 12.31 4.34 -11.98
N LEU A 179 12.07 3.60 -10.89
CA LEU A 179 10.83 3.63 -10.15
C LEU A 179 10.74 4.89 -9.29
N LEU A 180 9.54 5.46 -9.23
CA LEU A 180 9.17 6.49 -8.27
C LEU A 180 7.76 6.21 -7.79
N THR A 181 7.62 5.88 -6.51
CA THR A 181 6.37 5.45 -5.89
C THR A 181 6.04 6.30 -4.67
N ILE A 182 4.83 6.21 -4.18
CA ILE A 182 4.37 6.93 -2.99
C ILE A 182 3.61 5.96 -2.09
N ALA A 183 3.94 5.94 -0.79
CA ALA A 183 3.06 5.40 0.25
C ALA A 183 1.99 6.44 0.60
N THR A 184 0.73 6.03 0.61
CA THR A 184 -0.41 6.94 0.74
C THR A 184 -1.32 6.55 1.90
N ILE A 185 -1.84 7.54 2.64
CA ILE A 185 -2.82 7.28 3.70
C ILE A 185 -4.12 6.68 3.13
N SER A 186 -4.75 5.79 3.88
CA SER A 186 -6.02 5.13 3.51
C SER A 186 -7.13 6.08 3.02
N THR A 187 -7.13 7.32 3.48
CA THR A 187 -8.16 8.32 3.15
C THR A 187 -7.86 9.16 1.91
N ALA A 188 -6.81 8.84 1.14
CA ALA A 188 -6.40 9.56 -0.07
C ALA A 188 -6.28 11.09 0.13
N ARG A 189 -5.79 11.54 1.30
CA ARG A 189 -5.58 12.96 1.64
C ARG A 189 -4.12 13.35 1.52
N PHE A 190 -3.85 14.65 1.62
CA PHE A 190 -2.53 15.27 1.71
C PHE A 190 -1.68 15.26 0.44
N ILE A 191 -2.21 14.77 -0.69
CA ILE A 191 -1.53 14.72 -1.98
C ILE A 191 -2.48 15.22 -3.08
N ASP A 192 -2.01 16.07 -3.97
CA ASP A 192 -2.70 16.36 -5.23
C ASP A 192 -2.39 15.24 -6.23
N PHE A 193 -3.18 14.17 -6.18
CA PHE A 193 -2.99 13.00 -7.04
C PHE A 193 -3.00 13.35 -8.52
N LYS A 194 -3.89 14.27 -8.94
CA LYS A 194 -3.97 14.68 -10.33
C LYS A 194 -2.69 15.34 -10.82
N ALA A 195 -2.02 16.09 -9.94
CA ALA A 195 -0.78 16.79 -10.27
C ALA A 195 0.44 15.86 -10.24
N VAL A 196 0.48 14.87 -9.35
CA VAL A 196 1.64 13.96 -9.20
C VAL A 196 1.56 12.71 -10.08
N ASP A 197 0.35 12.25 -10.47
CA ASP A 197 0.16 10.97 -11.18
C ASP A 197 0.97 10.80 -12.48
N PRO A 198 1.22 11.87 -13.29
CA PRO A 198 2.06 11.76 -14.47
C PRO A 198 3.52 11.37 -14.17
N TYR A 199 3.98 11.51 -12.94
CA TYR A 199 5.35 11.29 -12.51
C TYR A 199 5.53 10.01 -11.69
N ILE A 200 4.42 9.41 -11.20
CA ILE A 200 4.42 8.26 -10.29
C ILE A 200 4.08 6.98 -11.04
N ASP A 201 4.82 5.92 -10.74
CA ASP A 201 4.61 4.61 -11.34
C ASP A 201 3.46 3.87 -10.68
N PHE A 202 3.41 3.83 -9.33
CA PHE A 202 2.30 3.26 -8.57
C PHE A 202 2.25 3.79 -7.13
N TYR A 203 1.15 3.49 -6.43
CA TYR A 203 0.84 3.98 -5.09
C TYR A 203 0.66 2.80 -4.13
N ASN A 204 1.44 2.78 -3.06
CA ASN A 204 1.32 1.85 -1.94
C ASN A 204 0.28 2.38 -0.95
N ILE A 205 -0.94 1.86 -0.98
CA ILE A 205 -2.01 2.32 -0.09
C ILE A 205 -1.79 1.74 1.30
N MET A 206 -1.54 2.56 2.30
CA MET A 206 -1.48 2.15 3.70
C MET A 206 -2.89 1.92 4.25
N SER A 207 -3.55 0.83 3.81
CA SER A 207 -4.89 0.43 4.22
C SER A 207 -4.90 -0.30 5.57
N TYR A 208 -4.21 0.28 6.52
CA TYR A 208 -4.08 -0.16 7.90
C TYR A 208 -3.98 1.05 8.84
N ASP A 209 -3.91 0.80 10.14
CA ASP A 209 -3.91 1.85 11.17
C ASP A 209 -5.15 2.77 11.11
N MET A 210 -6.23 2.28 10.50
CA MET A 210 -7.46 3.03 10.29
C MET A 210 -8.27 3.21 11.57
N ALA A 211 -8.07 2.32 12.56
CA ALA A 211 -8.64 2.39 13.89
C ALA A 211 -7.79 1.59 14.90
N VAL A 212 -8.24 1.53 16.15
CA VAL A 212 -7.70 0.68 17.22
C VAL A 212 -8.85 0.04 17.98
N ALA A 213 -8.59 -1.03 18.75
CA ALA A 213 -9.63 -1.67 19.56
C ALA A 213 -10.47 -0.64 20.37
N PRO A 214 -11.78 -0.76 20.42
CA PRO A 214 -12.59 -1.93 20.05
C PRO A 214 -12.93 -2.05 18.55
N TYR A 215 -12.22 -1.36 17.68
CA TYR A 215 -12.38 -1.43 16.22
C TYR A 215 -11.22 -2.19 15.57
N HIS A 216 -11.46 -2.75 14.38
CA HIS A 216 -10.39 -3.32 13.58
C HIS A 216 -9.49 -2.23 12.98
N HIS A 217 -8.17 -2.45 12.96
CA HIS A 217 -7.27 -1.47 12.38
C HIS A 217 -7.09 -1.62 10.85
N ALA A 218 -7.44 -2.77 10.29
CA ALA A 218 -7.35 -3.03 8.87
C ALA A 218 -8.46 -3.97 8.35
N PRO A 219 -9.75 -3.68 8.59
CA PRO A 219 -10.84 -4.54 8.11
C PRO A 219 -10.92 -4.49 6.58
N LEU A 220 -11.23 -5.64 5.93
CA LEU A 220 -11.37 -5.66 4.47
C LEU A 220 -12.66 -4.97 4.06
N LYS A 221 -13.79 -5.37 4.63
CA LYS A 221 -15.13 -4.94 4.19
C LYS A 221 -15.97 -4.40 5.33
N ARG A 222 -16.97 -3.63 4.93
CA ARG A 222 -18.16 -3.37 5.73
C ARG A 222 -19.27 -4.36 5.36
N PHE A 223 -20.42 -4.25 6.02
CA PHE A 223 -21.60 -5.03 5.69
C PHE A 223 -22.01 -4.91 4.23
N GLU A 224 -22.53 -5.99 3.66
CA GLU A 224 -23.10 -6.02 2.31
C GLU A 224 -24.56 -5.48 2.28
N THR A 225 -24.94 -4.57 3.14
CA THR A 225 -26.28 -3.97 3.13
C THR A 225 -26.27 -2.64 2.35
N GLU A 226 -27.41 -2.28 1.72
CA GLU A 226 -27.59 -0.97 1.08
C GLU A 226 -27.20 0.19 2.00
N LEU A 227 -27.57 0.07 3.29
CA LEU A 227 -27.25 1.07 4.32
C LEU A 227 -25.74 1.34 4.44
N LEU A 228 -24.91 0.33 4.25
CA LEU A 228 -23.46 0.44 4.41
C LEU A 228 -22.74 0.77 3.12
N ARG A 229 -23.28 0.39 1.97
CA ARG A 229 -22.87 0.97 0.67
C ARG A 229 -23.05 2.47 0.66
N ASP A 230 -24.15 2.94 1.19
CA ASP A 230 -24.45 4.35 1.33
C ASP A 230 -23.51 5.08 2.29
N SER A 231 -22.97 4.40 3.32
CA SER A 231 -21.91 4.92 4.20
C SER A 231 -20.58 5.09 3.48
N LEU A 232 -20.23 4.16 2.63
CA LEU A 232 -19.04 4.23 1.80
C LEU A 232 -19.07 5.51 0.93
N ILE A 233 -20.21 5.78 0.31
CA ILE A 233 -20.42 6.99 -0.49
C ILE A 233 -20.28 8.25 0.36
N GLY A 234 -20.82 8.25 1.56
CA GLY A 234 -20.69 9.35 2.50
C GLY A 234 -19.22 9.59 2.91
N ASN A 235 -18.47 8.52 3.17
CA ASN A 235 -17.03 8.61 3.50
C ASN A 235 -16.22 9.13 2.32
N LEU A 236 -16.46 8.62 1.13
CA LEU A 236 -15.86 9.11 -0.11
C LEU A 236 -16.11 10.62 -0.26
N ARG A 237 -17.35 11.06 -0.11
CA ARG A 237 -17.72 12.46 -0.23
C ARG A 237 -17.04 13.34 0.82
N MET A 238 -16.92 12.88 2.07
CA MET A 238 -16.20 13.64 3.10
C MET A 238 -14.72 13.76 2.78
N GLY A 239 -14.09 12.69 2.31
CA GLY A 239 -12.72 12.71 1.83
C GLY A 239 -12.52 13.74 0.72
N PHE A 240 -13.43 13.79 -0.26
CA PHE A 240 -13.40 14.75 -1.38
C PHE A 240 -13.69 16.18 -0.98
N GLY A 241 -14.61 16.42 -0.07
CA GLY A 241 -14.89 17.76 0.46
C GLY A 241 -13.68 18.38 1.15
N PHE A 242 -12.86 17.58 1.81
CA PHE A 242 -11.61 18.02 2.43
C PHE A 242 -10.52 18.39 1.42
N LEU A 243 -10.49 17.73 0.27
CA LEU A 243 -9.46 17.93 -0.77
C LEU A 243 -9.86 18.96 -1.83
N GLY A 244 -11.09 19.53 -1.74
CA GLY A 244 -11.60 20.43 -2.77
C GLY A 244 -11.89 19.75 -4.11
N TYR A 245 -11.92 18.41 -4.16
CA TYR A 245 -12.36 17.69 -5.36
C TYR A 245 -13.85 17.87 -5.60
N PRO A 246 -14.29 17.97 -6.85
CA PRO A 246 -15.70 18.10 -7.15
C PRO A 246 -16.47 16.88 -6.64
N SER A 247 -17.48 17.14 -5.81
CA SER A 247 -18.38 16.15 -5.19
C SER A 247 -19.41 15.60 -6.18
N ASP A 248 -19.00 15.37 -7.45
CA ASP A 248 -19.95 15.27 -8.53
C ASP A 248 -20.13 13.86 -9.13
N SER A 249 -20.81 13.84 -10.26
CA SER A 249 -21.19 12.68 -11.05
C SER A 249 -20.02 11.71 -11.37
N THR A 250 -18.77 12.16 -11.38
CA THR A 250 -17.62 11.33 -11.73
C THR A 250 -17.33 10.27 -10.67
N VAL A 251 -17.34 10.68 -9.38
CA VAL A 251 -17.16 9.76 -8.24
C VAL A 251 -18.32 8.78 -8.17
N ALA A 252 -19.56 9.30 -8.30
CA ALA A 252 -20.75 8.46 -8.32
C ALA A 252 -20.72 7.46 -9.49
N GLN A 253 -20.22 7.87 -10.65
CA GLN A 253 -20.10 7.02 -11.82
C GLN A 253 -19.03 5.94 -11.62
N GLN A 254 -17.86 6.28 -11.12
CA GLN A 254 -16.80 5.31 -10.83
C GLN A 254 -17.23 4.29 -9.79
N TYR A 255 -17.86 4.75 -8.70
CA TYR A 255 -18.43 3.86 -7.70
C TYR A 255 -19.50 2.94 -8.29
N GLY A 256 -20.44 3.49 -9.07
CA GLY A 256 -21.49 2.71 -9.72
C GLY A 256 -20.95 1.67 -10.70
N GLN A 257 -19.89 1.98 -11.42
CA GLN A 257 -19.19 1.01 -12.30
C GLN A 257 -18.56 -0.12 -11.50
N MET A 258 -17.87 0.19 -10.38
CA MET A 258 -17.22 -0.81 -9.56
C MET A 258 -18.21 -1.75 -8.85
N TYR A 259 -19.29 -1.22 -8.31
CA TYR A 259 -20.28 -2.00 -7.55
C TYR A 259 -21.55 -2.31 -8.33
N GLN A 260 -21.66 -1.90 -9.59
CA GLN A 260 -22.85 -2.02 -10.40
C GLN A 260 -24.12 -1.45 -9.73
N THR A 261 -23.94 -0.39 -8.94
CA THR A 261 -24.99 0.24 -8.13
C THR A 261 -25.11 1.72 -8.49
N PRO A 262 -26.32 2.22 -8.77
CA PRO A 262 -26.55 3.65 -8.94
C PRO A 262 -26.23 4.40 -7.63
N VAL A 263 -25.45 5.47 -7.71
CA VAL A 263 -24.99 6.21 -6.54
C VAL A 263 -25.47 7.66 -6.61
N ILE A 264 -26.15 8.10 -5.55
CA ILE A 264 -26.56 9.48 -5.35
C ILE A 264 -25.75 10.05 -4.18
N LEU A 265 -24.80 10.94 -4.48
CA LEU A 265 -24.00 11.63 -3.47
C LEU A 265 -24.77 12.83 -2.91
N ASN A 266 -25.23 12.72 -1.66
CA ASN A 266 -26.00 13.74 -0.98
C ASN A 266 -25.49 13.98 0.45
N ALA A 267 -25.17 15.26 0.82
CA ALA A 267 -24.66 15.63 2.16
C ALA A 267 -25.66 15.33 3.28
N ASP A 268 -26.97 15.42 2.99
CA ASP A 268 -28.02 15.12 3.98
C ASP A 268 -28.10 13.62 4.25
N TYR A 269 -27.79 12.80 3.25
CA TYR A 269 -27.72 11.38 3.35
C TYR A 269 -26.65 10.93 4.35
N PHE A 270 -25.45 11.50 4.27
CA PHE A 270 -24.37 11.20 5.21
C PHE A 270 -24.75 11.51 6.67
N ARG A 271 -25.41 12.65 6.91
CA ARG A 271 -25.91 13.02 8.26
C ARG A 271 -26.96 12.04 8.77
N GLN A 272 -27.90 11.63 7.93
CA GLN A 272 -28.89 10.61 8.28
C GLN A 272 -28.25 9.27 8.54
N PHE A 273 -27.24 8.90 7.77
CA PHE A 273 -26.48 7.68 7.96
C PHE A 273 -25.73 7.68 9.29
N ALA A 274 -24.96 8.74 9.58
CA ALA A 274 -24.27 8.87 10.87
C ALA A 274 -25.23 8.78 12.06
N SER A 275 -26.45 9.35 11.97
CA SER A 275 -27.46 9.23 13.01
C SER A 275 -28.02 7.81 13.15
N LYS A 276 -28.13 7.04 12.08
CA LYS A 276 -28.57 5.63 12.12
C LYS A 276 -27.52 4.71 12.70
N LEU A 277 -26.22 4.97 12.45
CA LEU A 277 -25.12 4.21 13.01
C LEU A 277 -25.04 4.31 14.54
N THR A 278 -25.37 5.47 15.10
CA THR A 278 -25.42 5.66 16.57
C THR A 278 -26.53 4.86 17.23
N GLY A 279 -27.55 4.41 16.47
CA GLY A 279 -28.64 3.55 16.93
C GLY A 279 -28.42 2.04 16.70
N CYS A 280 -27.27 1.64 16.18
CA CYS A 280 -26.96 0.24 15.90
C CYS A 280 -26.77 -0.55 17.20
N GLU A 281 -27.61 -1.55 17.45
CA GLU A 281 -27.56 -2.35 18.69
C GLU A 281 -26.53 -3.47 18.64
N ASN A 282 -26.21 -3.99 17.44
CA ASN A 282 -25.23 -5.05 17.26
C ASN A 282 -23.81 -4.51 17.51
N PRO A 283 -23.06 -5.05 18.50
CA PRO A 283 -21.69 -4.56 18.79
C PRO A 283 -20.71 -4.70 17.61
N VAL A 284 -20.87 -5.74 16.79
CA VAL A 284 -20.03 -5.97 15.61
C VAL A 284 -20.32 -4.92 14.54
N GLU A 285 -21.59 -4.68 14.24
CA GLU A 285 -22.03 -3.64 13.31
C GLU A 285 -21.52 -2.26 13.71
N ARG A 286 -21.65 -1.93 15.00
CA ARG A 286 -21.20 -0.65 15.55
C ARG A 286 -19.69 -0.47 15.40
N ARG A 287 -18.90 -1.52 15.62
CA ARG A 287 -17.45 -1.48 15.45
C ARG A 287 -17.06 -1.17 14.01
N ILE A 288 -17.65 -1.89 13.05
CA ILE A 288 -17.30 -1.76 11.64
C ILE A 288 -17.76 -0.41 11.07
N ALA A 289 -18.96 0.00 11.44
CA ALA A 289 -19.57 1.22 10.92
C ALA A 289 -18.83 2.53 11.29
N GLY A 290 -18.07 2.51 12.38
CA GLY A 290 -17.31 3.68 12.87
C GLY A 290 -15.94 3.88 12.24
N GLN A 291 -15.48 3.02 11.33
CA GLN A 291 -14.11 3.00 10.83
C GLN A 291 -14.03 2.96 9.29
N CYS A 292 -12.90 3.39 8.73
CA CYS A 292 -12.55 3.14 7.34
C CYS A 292 -12.18 1.66 7.12
N THR A 293 -12.39 1.16 5.91
CA THR A 293 -12.02 -0.21 5.53
C THR A 293 -10.99 -0.21 4.39
N THR A 294 -10.35 -1.36 4.16
CA THR A 294 -9.42 -1.55 3.04
C THR A 294 -10.11 -1.31 1.70
N GLU A 295 -11.34 -1.79 1.53
CA GLU A 295 -12.18 -1.52 0.36
C GLU A 295 -12.42 -0.01 0.17
N GLU A 296 -12.81 0.71 1.23
CA GLU A 296 -13.02 2.16 1.19
C GLU A 296 -11.72 2.92 0.86
N ALA A 297 -10.59 2.48 1.40
CA ALA A 297 -9.30 3.10 1.09
C ALA A 297 -9.00 3.03 -0.41
N VAL A 298 -9.21 1.86 -1.05
CA VAL A 298 -9.07 1.71 -2.50
C VAL A 298 -10.03 2.62 -3.24
N MET A 299 -11.32 2.67 -2.80
CA MET A 299 -12.34 3.51 -3.43
C MET A 299 -12.00 5.00 -3.38
N MET A 300 -11.46 5.47 -2.26
CA MET A 300 -11.03 6.87 -2.12
C MET A 300 -9.92 7.23 -3.11
N HIS A 301 -8.98 6.33 -3.38
CA HIS A 301 -7.91 6.56 -4.36
C HIS A 301 -8.43 6.56 -5.80
N ILE A 302 -9.32 5.61 -6.14
CA ILE A 302 -9.98 5.59 -7.46
C ILE A 302 -10.78 6.88 -7.67
N ALA A 303 -11.52 7.28 -6.65
CA ALA A 303 -12.31 8.49 -6.69
C ALA A 303 -11.45 9.77 -6.75
N ALA A 304 -10.21 9.74 -6.23
CA ALA A 304 -9.22 10.80 -6.44
C ALA A 304 -8.68 10.86 -7.89
N GLY A 305 -9.11 9.94 -8.76
CA GLY A 305 -8.78 9.93 -10.18
C GLY A 305 -7.66 8.96 -10.56
N LEU A 306 -7.23 8.10 -9.64
CA LEU A 306 -6.17 7.13 -9.92
C LEU A 306 -6.70 5.87 -10.62
N ASP A 307 -5.91 5.34 -11.55
CA ASP A 307 -6.18 4.07 -12.20
C ASP A 307 -5.97 2.92 -11.21
N PRO A 308 -6.93 1.98 -11.03
CA PRO A 308 -6.73 0.77 -10.25
C PRO A 308 -5.44 0.02 -10.56
N ALA A 309 -5.02 0.00 -11.83
CA ALA A 309 -3.78 -0.62 -12.28
C ALA A 309 -2.49 0.07 -11.79
N LYS A 310 -2.60 1.19 -11.07
CA LYS A 310 -1.50 1.86 -10.35
C LYS A 310 -1.61 1.72 -8.82
N LEU A 311 -2.63 1.04 -8.30
CA LEU A 311 -2.87 0.91 -6.87
C LEU A 311 -2.34 -0.43 -6.34
N VAL A 312 -1.59 -0.38 -5.25
CA VAL A 312 -1.06 -1.54 -4.54
C VAL A 312 -1.68 -1.59 -3.14
N LEU A 313 -2.37 -2.68 -2.83
CA LEU A 313 -3.12 -2.84 -1.59
C LEU A 313 -2.20 -3.11 -0.41
N GLY A 314 -2.22 -2.26 0.62
CA GLY A 314 -1.40 -2.41 1.81
C GLY A 314 -2.02 -3.31 2.89
N MET A 315 -1.18 -4.13 3.51
CA MET A 315 -1.56 -5.04 4.59
C MET A 315 -0.58 -4.94 5.75
N PRO A 316 -1.05 -4.89 7.01
CA PRO A 316 -0.17 -4.91 8.17
C PRO A 316 0.18 -6.34 8.56
N PHE A 317 1.46 -6.62 8.77
CA PHE A 317 1.90 -7.90 9.34
C PHE A 317 2.04 -7.87 10.86
N TYR A 318 1.54 -6.81 11.46
CA TYR A 318 1.44 -6.59 12.90
C TYR A 318 -0.01 -6.45 13.33
N GLY A 319 -0.24 -6.50 14.64
CA GLY A 319 -1.57 -6.24 15.18
C GLY A 319 -1.60 -5.01 16.10
N LYS A 320 -2.79 -4.53 16.40
CA LYS A 320 -3.02 -3.36 17.25
C LYS A 320 -4.06 -3.61 18.34
N SER A 321 -3.72 -3.12 19.55
CA SER A 321 -4.64 -3.00 20.69
C SER A 321 -5.18 -1.58 20.80
N GLY A 322 -6.25 -1.40 21.59
CA GLY A 322 -6.76 -0.09 21.95
C GLY A 322 -5.87 0.64 22.97
N GLY A 323 -5.73 1.97 22.82
CA GLY A 323 -5.04 2.81 23.80
C GLY A 323 -3.56 2.51 24.04
N GLY A 324 -2.91 1.77 23.15
CA GLY A 324 -1.50 1.36 23.31
C GLY A 324 -1.28 0.33 24.41
N VAL A 325 -2.32 -0.36 24.84
CA VAL A 325 -2.24 -1.42 25.85
C VAL A 325 -1.49 -2.62 25.28
N ASN A 326 -0.44 -3.03 25.97
CA ASN A 326 0.26 -4.28 25.70
C ASN A 326 -0.36 -5.39 26.54
N TYR A 327 -1.16 -6.24 25.93
CA TYR A 327 -1.71 -7.42 26.61
C TYR A 327 -0.62 -8.48 26.78
N PRO A 328 -0.59 -9.20 27.93
CA PRO A 328 0.40 -10.25 28.18
C PRO A 328 0.41 -11.33 27.09
N PHE A 329 -0.75 -11.64 26.51
CA PHE A 329 -0.90 -12.66 25.48
C PHE A 329 -0.22 -12.31 24.13
N GLN A 330 0.02 -11.03 23.85
CA GLN A 330 0.50 -10.62 22.52
C GLN A 330 1.82 -11.31 22.11
N LYS A 331 2.77 -11.41 23.06
CA LYS A 331 4.05 -12.08 22.79
C LYS A 331 3.84 -13.58 22.62
N GLU A 332 3.11 -14.20 23.53
CA GLU A 332 2.85 -15.64 23.50
C GLU A 332 2.07 -16.04 22.25
N PHE A 333 1.05 -15.28 21.89
CA PHE A 333 0.27 -15.49 20.66
C PHE A 333 1.15 -15.53 19.39
N TRP A 334 2.09 -14.58 19.27
CA TRP A 334 3.00 -14.56 18.13
C TRP A 334 4.06 -15.67 18.14
N GLU A 335 4.31 -16.26 19.30
CA GLU A 335 5.24 -17.39 19.47
C GLU A 335 4.55 -18.75 19.30
N THR A 336 3.33 -18.91 19.83
CA THR A 336 2.64 -20.20 19.95
C THR A 336 1.42 -20.34 19.03
N GLY A 337 0.82 -19.25 18.59
CA GLY A 337 -0.46 -19.21 17.88
C GLY A 337 -1.68 -19.29 18.80
N GLU A 338 -1.48 -19.37 20.11
CA GLU A 338 -2.55 -19.47 21.11
C GLU A 338 -2.62 -18.19 21.93
N PRO A 339 -3.80 -17.56 22.07
CA PRO A 339 -3.93 -16.28 22.79
C PRO A 339 -3.84 -16.45 24.33
N GLY A 340 -3.77 -17.68 24.84
CA GLY A 340 -3.72 -17.97 26.27
C GLY A 340 -5.09 -18.04 26.94
N GLU A 341 -5.08 -18.41 28.27
CA GLU A 341 -6.30 -18.59 29.06
C GLU A 341 -7.10 -17.28 29.20
N GLY A 342 -8.40 -17.33 28.97
CA GLY A 342 -9.32 -16.19 29.06
C GLY A 342 -9.40 -15.36 27.76
N TYR A 343 -8.67 -15.74 26.71
CA TYR A 343 -8.71 -15.08 25.42
C TYR A 343 -9.02 -16.08 24.30
N GLN A 344 -9.59 -15.59 23.19
CA GLN A 344 -9.90 -16.42 22.03
C GLN A 344 -9.62 -15.68 20.72
N GLU A 345 -9.13 -16.39 19.72
CA GLU A 345 -9.11 -15.91 18.35
C GLU A 345 -10.51 -16.02 17.75
N VAL A 346 -11.01 -14.94 17.19
CA VAL A 346 -12.35 -14.86 16.59
C VAL A 346 -12.18 -14.36 15.17
N TRP A 347 -12.87 -14.99 14.21
CA TRP A 347 -13.01 -14.50 12.84
C TRP A 347 -14.22 -13.58 12.76
N ASP A 348 -14.05 -12.36 12.24
CA ASP A 348 -15.16 -11.45 11.95
C ASP A 348 -15.64 -11.69 10.52
N GLU A 349 -16.78 -12.39 10.37
CA GLU A 349 -17.38 -12.76 9.08
C GLU A 349 -17.83 -11.55 8.24
N ILE A 350 -17.96 -10.38 8.86
CA ILE A 350 -18.38 -9.15 8.19
C ILE A 350 -17.18 -8.35 7.74
N ALA A 351 -16.20 -8.18 8.65
CA ALA A 351 -14.98 -7.42 8.37
C ALA A 351 -13.92 -8.23 7.59
N TRP A 352 -14.05 -9.57 7.59
CA TRP A 352 -13.15 -10.53 6.96
C TRP A 352 -11.71 -10.45 7.50
N VAL A 353 -11.61 -10.29 8.81
CA VAL A 353 -10.34 -10.25 9.55
C VAL A 353 -10.47 -10.94 10.90
N PRO A 354 -9.37 -11.49 11.46
CA PRO A 354 -9.36 -12.05 12.80
C PRO A 354 -9.13 -10.97 13.86
N TYR A 355 -9.48 -11.31 15.10
CA TYR A 355 -9.12 -10.54 16.29
C TYR A 355 -9.05 -11.43 17.52
N ILE A 356 -8.35 -10.97 18.56
CA ILE A 356 -8.37 -11.58 19.87
C ILE A 356 -9.44 -10.89 20.71
N ALA A 357 -10.35 -11.70 21.29
CA ALA A 357 -11.39 -11.27 22.19
C ALA A 357 -11.12 -11.75 23.62
N ASP A 358 -11.73 -11.03 24.60
CA ASP A 358 -11.89 -11.52 25.96
C ASP A 358 -13.05 -12.54 26.10
N ALA A 359 -13.32 -13.00 27.31
CA ALA A 359 -14.40 -13.94 27.59
C ALA A 359 -15.80 -13.37 27.28
N GLU A 360 -15.96 -12.05 27.31
CA GLU A 360 -17.19 -11.32 26.97
C GLU A 360 -17.34 -11.07 25.47
N GLY A 361 -16.35 -11.42 24.67
CA GLY A 361 -16.34 -11.23 23.22
C GLY A 361 -15.91 -9.83 22.77
N ASN A 362 -15.33 -9.00 23.64
CA ASN A 362 -14.84 -7.69 23.25
C ASN A 362 -13.55 -7.81 22.46
N LEU A 363 -13.45 -7.07 21.33
CA LEU A 363 -12.23 -6.99 20.57
C LEU A 363 -11.16 -6.25 21.37
N LEU A 364 -10.04 -6.94 21.64
CA LEU A 364 -8.88 -6.39 22.33
C LEU A 364 -7.71 -6.11 21.41
N TYR A 365 -7.52 -6.94 20.38
CA TYR A 365 -6.38 -6.90 19.51
C TYR A 365 -6.74 -7.35 18.10
N GLY A 366 -6.68 -6.45 17.14
CA GLY A 366 -6.87 -6.75 15.72
C GLY A 366 -5.54 -7.10 15.04
N PHE A 367 -5.54 -8.09 14.15
CA PHE A 367 -4.34 -8.56 13.45
C PHE A 367 -4.72 -9.19 12.10
N GLU A 368 -3.72 -9.69 11.36
CA GLU A 368 -3.90 -10.46 10.14
C GLU A 368 -3.46 -11.91 10.33
N ASN A 369 -4.19 -12.84 9.71
CA ASN A 369 -3.79 -14.23 9.54
C ASN A 369 -3.77 -14.61 8.04
N GLU A 370 -3.41 -15.85 7.71
CA GLU A 370 -3.35 -16.31 6.32
C GLU A 370 -4.70 -16.17 5.59
N GLN A 371 -5.81 -16.38 6.29
CA GLN A 371 -7.15 -16.28 5.71
C GLN A 371 -7.48 -14.84 5.30
N SER A 372 -7.25 -13.87 6.17
CA SER A 372 -7.51 -12.45 5.87
C SER A 372 -6.57 -11.90 4.80
N ILE A 373 -5.29 -12.29 4.83
CA ILE A 373 -4.31 -11.94 3.78
C ILE A 373 -4.75 -12.46 2.41
N ARG A 374 -5.15 -13.74 2.33
CA ARG A 374 -5.66 -14.31 1.06
C ARG A 374 -6.91 -13.60 0.58
N ALA A 375 -7.83 -13.26 1.48
CA ALA A 375 -9.04 -12.52 1.13
C ALA A 375 -8.69 -11.14 0.54
N LYS A 376 -7.76 -10.41 1.14
CA LYS A 376 -7.28 -9.11 0.64
C LYS A 376 -6.56 -9.22 -0.71
N CYS A 377 -5.74 -10.24 -0.90
CA CYS A 377 -5.09 -10.50 -2.19
C CYS A 377 -6.09 -10.81 -3.30
N ARG A 378 -7.13 -11.61 -3.01
CA ARG A 378 -8.21 -11.89 -3.97
C ARG A 378 -8.99 -10.63 -4.30
N PHE A 379 -9.33 -9.82 -3.29
CA PHE A 379 -9.94 -8.51 -3.51
C PHE A 379 -9.10 -7.64 -4.45
N ALA A 380 -7.78 -7.57 -4.25
CA ALA A 380 -6.90 -6.80 -5.13
C ALA A 380 -6.97 -7.30 -6.59
N LYS A 381 -6.98 -8.62 -6.80
CA LYS A 381 -7.12 -9.22 -8.15
C LYS A 381 -8.48 -8.97 -8.77
N GLU A 382 -9.56 -9.16 -8.02
CA GLU A 382 -10.95 -8.95 -8.47
C GLU A 382 -11.21 -7.50 -8.90
N HIS A 383 -10.53 -6.55 -8.24
CA HIS A 383 -10.65 -5.12 -8.54
C HIS A 383 -9.54 -4.58 -9.44
N HIS A 384 -8.77 -5.49 -10.07
CA HIS A 384 -7.71 -5.15 -11.04
C HIS A 384 -6.65 -4.20 -10.51
N LEU A 385 -6.35 -4.28 -9.21
CA LEU A 385 -5.25 -3.54 -8.63
C LEU A 385 -3.91 -4.08 -9.15
N LEU A 386 -2.87 -3.25 -9.11
CA LEU A 386 -1.53 -3.63 -9.56
C LEU A 386 -0.96 -4.80 -8.74
N GLY A 387 -1.29 -4.88 -7.46
CA GLY A 387 -0.84 -5.95 -6.57
C GLY A 387 -1.07 -5.66 -5.10
N ALA A 388 -0.18 -6.20 -4.27
CA ALA A 388 -0.24 -6.11 -2.82
C ALA A 388 1.09 -5.66 -2.21
N MET A 389 1.01 -4.91 -1.11
CA MET A 389 2.13 -4.45 -0.30
C MET A 389 1.92 -4.85 1.15
N TYR A 390 2.99 -5.01 1.92
CA TYR A 390 2.88 -5.23 3.35
C TYR A 390 3.95 -4.50 4.18
N TRP A 391 3.52 -3.97 5.30
CA TRP A 391 4.33 -3.45 6.38
C TRP A 391 4.35 -4.46 7.54
N GLU A 392 5.44 -5.16 7.96
CA GLU A 392 6.68 -5.22 7.21
C GLU A 392 7.22 -6.67 7.16
N TYR A 393 8.07 -6.94 6.23
CA TYR A 393 8.63 -8.26 5.96
C TYR A 393 9.23 -8.94 7.19
N CYS A 394 10.06 -8.20 7.94
CA CYS A 394 10.82 -8.78 9.04
C CYS A 394 9.96 -9.17 10.25
N ILE A 395 8.74 -8.65 10.37
CA ILE A 395 7.81 -9.07 11.42
C ILE A 395 7.39 -10.53 11.19
N ASP A 396 6.97 -10.87 9.99
CA ASP A 396 6.52 -12.23 9.67
C ASP A 396 7.70 -13.20 9.49
N ALA A 397 8.75 -12.78 8.80
CA ALA A 397 9.97 -13.58 8.61
C ALA A 397 10.75 -13.82 9.92
N GLY A 398 10.57 -12.97 10.93
CA GLY A 398 11.20 -13.08 12.24
C GLY A 398 10.42 -13.87 13.29
N ARG A 399 9.22 -14.37 12.98
CA ARG A 399 8.39 -15.16 13.90
C ARG A 399 9.03 -16.50 14.27
N SER A 400 8.46 -17.20 15.23
CA SER A 400 8.85 -18.57 15.58
C SER A 400 8.75 -19.50 14.37
N GLU A 401 9.46 -20.61 14.40
CA GLU A 401 9.54 -21.57 13.28
C GLU A 401 8.15 -22.00 12.76
N ALA A 402 7.18 -22.19 13.68
CA ALA A 402 5.82 -22.59 13.33
C ALA A 402 5.02 -21.54 12.55
N PHE A 403 5.35 -20.26 12.68
CA PHE A 403 4.62 -19.13 12.08
C PHE A 403 5.44 -18.33 11.06
N ARG A 404 6.72 -18.63 10.94
CA ARG A 404 7.66 -17.87 10.10
C ARG A 404 7.24 -17.86 8.64
N GLY A 405 7.05 -16.66 8.10
CA GLY A 405 6.80 -16.42 6.69
C GLY A 405 5.44 -16.88 6.18
N LYS A 406 4.48 -17.18 7.06
CA LYS A 406 3.14 -17.64 6.64
C LYS A 406 2.36 -16.56 5.89
N LEU A 407 2.41 -15.32 6.37
CA LEU A 407 1.74 -14.20 5.69
C LEU A 407 2.45 -13.85 4.38
N ILE A 408 3.78 -13.85 4.37
CA ILE A 408 4.59 -13.68 3.16
C ILE A 408 4.22 -14.73 2.11
N ASN A 409 4.12 -16.01 2.51
CA ASN A 409 3.74 -17.11 1.62
C ASN A 409 2.32 -16.89 1.08
N ALA A 410 1.36 -16.52 1.93
CA ALA A 410 -0.01 -16.29 1.52
C ALA A 410 -0.13 -15.19 0.45
N VAL A 411 0.63 -14.08 0.61
CA VAL A 411 0.67 -13.03 -0.41
C VAL A 411 1.30 -13.52 -1.70
N ALA A 412 2.46 -14.18 -1.63
CA ALA A 412 3.18 -14.65 -2.81
C ALA A 412 2.35 -15.69 -3.61
N GLU A 413 1.73 -16.63 -2.93
CA GLU A 413 0.89 -17.67 -3.55
C GLU A 413 -0.35 -17.09 -4.23
N GLU A 414 -1.00 -16.10 -3.64
CA GLU A 414 -2.20 -15.50 -4.23
C GLU A 414 -1.88 -14.52 -5.36
N ILE A 415 -0.78 -13.79 -5.30
CA ILE A 415 -0.47 -12.73 -6.27
C ILE A 415 0.47 -13.20 -7.38
N LEU A 416 1.46 -14.05 -7.08
CA LEU A 416 2.55 -14.36 -8.02
C LEU A 416 2.41 -15.73 -8.69
N PHE A 417 1.61 -16.63 -8.12
CA PHE A 417 1.46 -18.00 -8.58
C PHE A 417 -0.02 -18.37 -8.79
#